data_80cc207b1fcbc3d931efbc5584a192b5
#
_entry.id   80cc207b1fcbc3d931efbc5584a192b5
#
_cell.length_a   1.000
_cell.length_b   1.000
_cell.length_c   1.000
_cell.angle_alpha   90.00
_cell.angle_beta   90.00
_cell.angle_gamma   90.00
#
_symmetry.space_group_name_H-M   'P 1'
#
loop_
_entity.id
_entity.type
_entity.pdbx_description
1 polymer ?
#
loop_
_entity_poly.entity_id
_entity_poly.type
_entity_poly.pdbx_seq_one_letter_code
_entity_poly.pdbx_strand_id
1 'polypeptide(L)'
;MASELKPFLPEHADQIIAIGLNDKLMEIDASYTDNRICDHSQPGNAFTMFVNDKPAFACGIVVLWDGVAECWVMASQNIYEMKFLAARTILDLQDKLCKQNKIRRLQTSVKADFKLGLRLATWCGLEVEGLKKKYGPDGSDYYQLGKIY
;
A
#
# COMPACT_ATOMS: atom_id res chain seq x y z
N MET A 1 9.35 22.07 1.12
CA MET A 1 9.45 20.65 1.51
C MET A 1 10.09 19.88 0.34
N ALA A 2 11.28 19.33 0.55
CA ALA A 2 11.96 18.58 -0.49
C ALA A 2 11.40 17.15 -0.52
N SER A 3 10.83 16.74 -1.64
CA SER A 3 10.30 15.41 -1.83
C SER A 3 10.92 14.74 -3.06
N GLU A 4 11.17 13.45 -2.96
CA GLU A 4 11.77 12.66 -4.03
C GLU A 4 11.17 11.26 -4.06
N LEU A 5 10.76 10.81 -5.24
CA LEU A 5 10.26 9.47 -5.45
C LEU A 5 11.41 8.58 -5.95
N LYS A 6 11.68 7.50 -5.22
CA LYS A 6 12.75 6.55 -5.55
C LYS A 6 12.18 5.14 -5.73
N PRO A 7 12.83 4.29 -6.52
CA PRO A 7 12.46 2.87 -6.54
C PRO A 7 12.50 2.28 -5.13
N PHE A 8 11.50 1.44 -4.81
CA PHE A 8 11.40 0.81 -3.50
C PHE A 8 12.52 -0.22 -3.30
N LEU A 9 13.10 -0.19 -2.10
CA LEU A 9 14.02 -1.22 -1.59
C LEU A 9 13.49 -1.76 -0.27
N PRO A 10 13.73 -3.03 0.08
CA PRO A 10 13.31 -3.60 1.37
C PRO A 10 13.77 -2.79 2.58
N GLU A 11 14.95 -2.16 2.51
CA GLU A 11 15.48 -1.28 3.56
C GLU A 11 14.57 -0.08 3.82
N HIS A 12 13.85 0.40 2.81
CA HIS A 12 12.90 1.51 2.97
C HIS A 12 11.75 1.11 3.89
N ALA A 13 11.27 -0.12 3.76
CA ALA A 13 10.24 -0.65 4.67
C ALA A 13 10.75 -0.69 6.11
N ASP A 14 11.97 -1.15 6.32
CA ASP A 14 12.58 -1.19 7.65
C ASP A 14 12.71 0.22 8.24
N GLN A 15 13.08 1.20 7.43
CA GLN A 15 13.18 2.60 7.85
C GLN A 15 11.81 3.18 8.21
N ILE A 16 10.76 2.88 7.43
CA ILE A 16 9.38 3.33 7.71
C ILE A 16 8.90 2.73 9.04
N ILE A 17 9.16 1.46 9.27
CA ILE A 17 8.81 0.78 10.53
C ILE A 17 9.54 1.43 11.70
N ALA A 18 10.83 1.75 11.54
CA ALA A 18 11.64 2.37 12.59
C ALA A 18 11.17 3.80 12.93
N ILE A 19 10.70 4.58 11.95
CA ILE A 19 10.11 5.90 12.17
C ILE A 19 8.79 5.78 12.96
N GLY A 20 8.07 4.72 12.73
CA GLY A 20 6.77 4.43 13.33
C GLY A 20 5.68 4.41 12.27
N LEU A 21 5.09 3.24 12.10
CA LEU A 21 3.89 3.07 11.29
C LEU A 21 2.73 3.82 11.94
N ASN A 22 1.74 4.17 11.13
CA ASN A 22 0.45 4.59 11.65
C ASN A 22 -0.03 3.53 12.66
N ASP A 23 -0.46 3.94 13.85
CA ASP A 23 -0.77 3.04 14.98
C ASP A 23 -1.68 1.88 14.59
N LYS A 24 -2.65 2.12 13.72
CA LYS A 24 -3.56 1.06 13.25
C LYS A 24 -2.92 0.09 12.27
N LEU A 25 -1.92 0.53 11.52
CA LEU A 25 -1.13 -0.36 10.66
C LEU A 25 -0.22 -1.25 11.49
N MET A 26 0.27 -0.79 12.63
CA MET A 26 1.09 -1.61 13.52
C MET A 26 0.31 -2.76 14.15
N GLU A 27 -0.98 -2.56 14.42
CA GLU A 27 -1.84 -3.63 14.91
C GLU A 27 -2.10 -4.73 13.88
N ILE A 28 -1.97 -4.40 12.61
CA ILE A 28 -2.34 -5.28 11.52
C ILE A 28 -1.26 -6.31 11.24
N ASP A 29 0.02 -6.06 11.60
CA ASP A 29 0.98 -6.81 10.82
C ASP A 29 2.26 -7.25 11.52
N ALA A 30 2.18 -8.39 12.19
CA ALA A 30 3.33 -9.27 12.32
C ALA A 30 3.93 -9.59 10.93
N SER A 31 3.15 -9.56 9.85
CA SER A 31 3.60 -9.78 8.48
C SER A 31 4.42 -8.62 7.92
N TYR A 32 4.34 -7.42 8.50
CA TYR A 32 5.23 -6.32 8.14
C TYR A 32 6.68 -6.58 8.57
N THR A 33 6.92 -7.52 9.47
CA THR A 33 8.28 -7.84 9.90
C THR A 33 8.87 -9.04 9.17
N ASP A 34 8.09 -10.06 8.85
CA ASP A 34 8.63 -11.33 8.34
C ASP A 34 8.27 -11.65 6.89
N ASN A 35 7.01 -11.67 6.52
CA ASN A 35 6.57 -12.04 5.17
C ASN A 35 5.78 -10.89 4.54
N ARG A 36 6.48 -9.79 4.30
CA ARG A 36 5.87 -8.55 3.84
C ARG A 36 5.51 -8.64 2.36
N ILE A 37 4.27 -8.28 2.03
CA ILE A 37 3.83 -8.23 0.62
C ILE A 37 4.69 -7.25 -0.19
N CYS A 38 5.12 -6.14 0.40
CA CYS A 38 5.95 -5.16 -0.29
C CYS A 38 7.25 -5.75 -0.85
N ASP A 39 7.83 -6.74 -0.18
CA ASP A 39 9.08 -7.37 -0.62
C ASP A 39 8.89 -8.29 -1.83
N HIS A 40 7.64 -8.59 -2.20
CA HIS A 40 7.31 -9.43 -3.36
C HIS A 40 7.04 -8.62 -4.63
N SER A 41 7.08 -7.29 -4.57
CA SER A 41 6.94 -6.47 -5.78
C SER A 41 8.10 -6.71 -6.73
N GLN A 42 7.76 -6.95 -8.00
CA GLN A 42 8.75 -7.11 -9.05
C GLN A 42 9.50 -5.78 -9.26
N PRO A 43 10.74 -5.80 -9.75
CA PRO A 43 11.50 -4.57 -10.02
C PRO A 43 10.71 -3.59 -10.89
N GLY A 44 10.69 -2.32 -10.49
CA GLY A 44 9.97 -1.26 -11.19
C GLY A 44 8.49 -1.13 -10.80
N ASN A 45 7.96 -2.01 -9.93
CA ASN A 45 6.56 -2.02 -9.55
C ASN A 45 6.28 -1.47 -8.15
N ALA A 46 7.27 -0.86 -7.52
CA ALA A 46 7.11 -0.25 -6.21
C ALA A 46 8.03 0.96 -6.06
N PHE A 47 7.56 1.97 -5.32
CA PHE A 47 8.27 3.23 -5.12
C PHE A 47 8.16 3.69 -3.68
N THR A 48 9.16 4.45 -3.24
CA THR A 48 9.19 5.08 -1.93
C THR A 48 9.28 6.60 -2.09
N MET A 49 8.42 7.32 -1.40
CA MET A 49 8.48 8.78 -1.32
C MET A 49 9.36 9.19 -0.14
N PHE A 50 10.43 9.90 -0.44
CA PHE A 50 11.29 10.52 0.56
C PHE A 50 10.92 11.98 0.71
N VAL A 51 10.85 12.43 1.94
CA VAL A 51 10.60 13.83 2.29
C VAL A 51 11.67 14.25 3.28
N ASN A 52 12.44 15.29 2.94
CA ASN A 52 13.58 15.73 3.73
C ASN A 52 14.51 14.55 4.10
N ASP A 53 14.84 13.73 3.10
CA ASP A 53 15.73 12.57 3.18
C ASP A 53 15.24 11.42 4.07
N LYS A 54 13.95 11.42 4.43
CA LYS A 54 13.32 10.33 5.20
C LYS A 54 12.17 9.71 4.42
N PRO A 55 12.01 8.39 4.44
CA PRO A 55 10.89 7.76 3.76
C PRO A 55 9.58 8.08 4.49
N ALA A 56 8.64 8.68 3.76
CA ALA A 56 7.32 9.02 4.28
C ALA A 56 6.32 7.89 4.04
N PHE A 57 6.35 7.32 2.85
CA PHE A 57 5.53 6.17 2.49
C PHE A 57 6.16 5.41 1.32
N ALA A 58 5.74 4.18 1.17
CA ALA A 58 6.04 3.35 0.01
C ALA A 58 4.75 2.72 -0.48
N CYS A 59 4.67 2.47 -1.77
CA CYS A 59 3.52 1.83 -2.40
C CYS A 59 3.94 1.09 -3.66
N GLY A 60 3.12 0.14 -4.06
CA GLY A 60 3.39 -0.63 -5.26
C GLY A 60 2.35 -1.69 -5.54
N ILE A 61 2.66 -2.52 -6.51
CA ILE A 61 1.84 -3.68 -6.85
C ILE A 61 2.70 -4.93 -6.86
N VAL A 62 2.07 -6.05 -6.57
CA VAL A 62 2.62 -7.39 -6.77
C VAL A 62 1.78 -8.05 -7.86
N VAL A 63 2.40 -8.36 -9.00
CA VAL A 63 1.72 -9.09 -10.07
C VAL A 63 1.60 -10.55 -9.64
N LEU A 64 0.37 -11.03 -9.48
CA LEU A 64 0.09 -12.39 -9.03
C LEU A 64 0.14 -13.37 -10.20
N TRP A 65 -0.45 -12.99 -11.33
CA TRP A 65 -0.41 -13.67 -12.62
C TRP A 65 -0.83 -12.67 -13.70
N ASP A 66 -0.79 -13.08 -14.94
CA ASP A 66 -1.11 -12.20 -16.07
C ASP A 66 -2.43 -11.46 -15.85
N GLY A 67 -2.33 -10.14 -15.81
CA GLY A 67 -3.48 -9.25 -15.73
C GLY A 67 -4.05 -9.03 -14.33
N VAL A 68 -3.50 -9.67 -13.29
CA VAL A 68 -4.00 -9.54 -11.91
C VAL A 68 -2.87 -9.14 -10.97
N ALA A 69 -3.09 -8.09 -10.18
CA ALA A 69 -2.11 -7.62 -9.22
C ALA A 69 -2.77 -7.26 -7.89
N GLU A 70 -1.98 -7.31 -6.84
CA GLU A 70 -2.35 -6.82 -5.51
C GLU A 70 -1.60 -5.54 -5.21
N CYS A 71 -2.30 -4.50 -4.79
CA CYS A 71 -1.64 -3.26 -4.40
C CYS A 71 -1.42 -3.19 -2.90
N TRP A 72 -0.42 -2.41 -2.51
CA TRP A 72 -0.08 -2.23 -1.11
C TRP A 72 0.42 -0.81 -0.87
N VAL A 73 0.24 -0.33 0.33
CA VAL A 73 0.77 0.95 0.82
C VAL A 73 1.32 0.73 2.22
N MET A 74 2.51 1.26 2.46
CA MET A 74 3.11 1.31 3.79
C MET A 74 3.43 2.77 4.09
N ALA A 75 2.93 3.29 5.21
CA ALA A 75 3.06 4.70 5.53
C ALA A 75 3.59 4.89 6.95
N SER A 76 4.51 5.85 7.10
CA SER A 76 4.90 6.34 8.42
C SER A 76 3.85 7.30 8.95
N GLN A 77 3.96 7.65 10.25
CA GLN A 77 3.09 8.65 10.87
C GLN A 77 3.17 10.01 10.17
N ASN A 78 4.28 10.30 9.50
CA ASN A 78 4.50 11.56 8.79
C ASN A 78 3.59 11.75 7.58
N ILE A 79 2.90 10.69 7.12
CA ILE A 79 1.98 10.80 5.98
C ILE A 79 0.86 11.82 6.21
N TYR A 80 0.47 12.04 7.46
CA TYR A 80 -0.59 12.99 7.79
C TYR A 80 -0.26 14.42 7.40
N GLU A 81 1.02 14.81 7.41
CA GLU A 81 1.48 16.14 7.01
C GLU A 81 1.38 16.36 5.50
N MET A 82 1.26 15.28 4.73
CA MET A 82 1.25 15.32 3.28
C MET A 82 0.15 14.44 2.67
N LYS A 83 -0.95 14.25 3.38
CA LYS A 83 -1.99 13.28 2.98
C LYS A 83 -2.54 13.46 1.58
N PHE A 84 -2.70 14.70 1.11
CA PHE A 84 -3.21 14.97 -0.24
C PHE A 84 -2.18 14.64 -1.32
N LEU A 85 -0.92 15.02 -1.10
CA LEU A 85 0.18 14.67 -1.99
C LEU A 85 0.34 13.15 -2.04
N ALA A 86 0.31 12.49 -0.89
CA ALA A 86 0.43 11.04 -0.79
C ALA A 86 -0.70 10.34 -1.56
N ALA A 87 -1.95 10.73 -1.34
CA ALA A 87 -3.09 10.13 -2.00
C ALA A 87 -3.01 10.30 -3.52
N ARG A 88 -2.67 11.48 -4.00
CA ARG A 88 -2.51 11.74 -5.43
C ARG A 88 -1.38 10.92 -6.02
N THR A 89 -0.24 10.87 -5.37
CA THR A 89 0.93 10.11 -5.83
C THR A 89 0.61 8.62 -5.88
N ILE A 90 -0.05 8.09 -4.86
CA ILE A 90 -0.45 6.67 -4.81
C ILE A 90 -1.38 6.34 -5.97
N LEU A 91 -2.39 7.16 -6.23
CA LEU A 91 -3.31 6.93 -7.34
C LEU A 91 -2.59 6.99 -8.69
N ASP A 92 -1.76 8.00 -8.90
CA ASP A 92 -1.03 8.16 -10.17
C ASP A 92 -0.09 6.98 -10.41
N LEU A 93 0.63 6.52 -9.40
CA LEU A 93 1.50 5.35 -9.49
C LEU A 93 0.69 4.08 -9.75
N GLN A 94 -0.41 3.88 -9.03
CA GLN A 94 -1.30 2.74 -9.23
C GLN A 94 -1.74 2.64 -10.69
N ASP A 95 -2.26 3.72 -11.24
CA ASP A 95 -2.76 3.72 -12.61
C ASP A 95 -1.63 3.53 -13.63
N LYS A 96 -0.49 4.16 -13.41
CA LYS A 96 0.69 4.00 -14.26
C LYS A 96 1.20 2.56 -14.26
N LEU A 97 1.36 1.98 -13.08
CA LEU A 97 1.86 0.61 -12.94
C LEU A 97 0.89 -0.42 -13.52
N CYS A 98 -0.40 -0.23 -13.31
CA CYS A 98 -1.40 -1.10 -13.89
C CYS A 98 -1.40 -1.04 -15.43
N LYS A 99 -1.23 0.15 -15.99
CA LYS A 99 -1.11 0.32 -17.44
C LYS A 99 0.15 -0.36 -17.98
N GLN A 100 1.29 -0.13 -17.36
CA GLN A 100 2.58 -0.71 -17.78
C GLN A 100 2.57 -2.24 -17.72
N ASN A 101 1.91 -2.82 -16.73
CA ASN A 101 1.86 -4.26 -16.52
C ASN A 101 0.62 -4.91 -17.13
N LYS A 102 -0.20 -4.16 -17.86
CA LYS A 102 -1.43 -4.63 -18.52
C LYS A 102 -2.37 -5.31 -17.51
N ILE A 103 -2.55 -4.71 -16.36
CA ILE A 103 -3.41 -5.22 -15.30
C ILE A 103 -4.86 -4.93 -15.65
N ARG A 104 -5.71 -5.96 -15.65
CA ARG A 104 -7.15 -5.85 -15.82
C ARG A 104 -7.89 -5.84 -14.48
N ARG A 105 -7.29 -6.41 -13.44
CA ARG A 105 -7.83 -6.45 -12.08
C ARG A 105 -6.75 -6.09 -11.06
N LEU A 106 -7.02 -5.06 -10.28
CA LEU A 106 -6.23 -4.69 -9.11
C LEU A 106 -7.04 -4.99 -7.86
N GLN A 107 -6.42 -5.60 -6.86
CA GLN A 107 -7.11 -5.95 -5.62
C GLN A 107 -6.26 -5.62 -4.40
N THR A 108 -6.91 -5.53 -3.26
CA THR A 108 -6.25 -5.38 -1.96
C THR A 108 -7.18 -5.85 -0.85
N SER A 109 -6.60 -6.05 0.33
CA SER A 109 -7.36 -6.35 1.55
C SER A 109 -7.09 -5.26 2.57
N VAL A 110 -8.15 -4.74 3.19
CA VAL A 110 -8.04 -3.68 4.20
C VAL A 110 -8.78 -4.11 5.44
N LYS A 111 -8.14 -3.97 6.60
CA LYS A 111 -8.76 -4.30 7.89
C LYS A 111 -10.07 -3.53 8.05
N ALA A 112 -11.12 -4.24 8.48
CA ALA A 112 -12.48 -3.72 8.45
C ALA A 112 -12.68 -2.45 9.30
N ASP A 113 -11.92 -2.29 10.38
CA ASP A 113 -11.98 -1.09 11.22
C ASP A 113 -10.94 -0.03 10.86
N PHE A 114 -10.12 -0.26 9.85
CA PHE A 114 -9.13 0.72 9.41
C PHE A 114 -9.76 1.70 8.40
N LYS A 115 -10.45 2.70 8.95
CA LYS A 115 -11.23 3.67 8.13
C LYS A 115 -10.38 4.47 7.15
N LEU A 116 -9.17 4.87 7.55
CA LEU A 116 -8.27 5.61 6.66
C LEU A 116 -7.84 4.78 5.46
N GLY A 117 -7.52 3.52 5.67
CA GLY A 117 -7.16 2.60 4.59
C GLY A 117 -8.32 2.36 3.63
N LEU A 118 -9.54 2.16 4.16
CA LEU A 118 -10.75 2.02 3.34
C LEU A 118 -11.03 3.29 2.53
N ARG A 119 -10.88 4.45 3.14
CA ARG A 119 -11.07 5.74 2.47
C ARG A 119 -10.07 5.94 1.35
N LEU A 120 -8.80 5.63 1.58
CA LEU A 120 -7.77 5.72 0.55
C LEU A 120 -8.05 4.75 -0.59
N ALA A 121 -8.36 3.50 -0.30
CA ALA A 121 -8.64 2.49 -1.31
C ALA A 121 -9.85 2.88 -2.17
N THR A 122 -10.94 3.34 -1.57
CA THR A 122 -12.14 3.78 -2.30
C THR A 122 -11.86 5.05 -3.12
N TRP A 123 -11.07 5.97 -2.59
CA TRP A 123 -10.64 7.17 -3.34
C TRP A 123 -9.81 6.79 -4.56
N CYS A 124 -8.98 5.75 -4.47
CA CYS A 124 -8.22 5.22 -5.59
C CYS A 124 -9.08 4.43 -6.59
N GLY A 125 -10.36 4.28 -6.33
CA GLY A 125 -11.32 3.63 -7.23
C GLY A 125 -11.55 2.15 -6.97
N LEU A 126 -11.00 1.60 -5.88
CA LEU A 126 -11.32 0.21 -5.51
C LEU A 126 -12.68 0.16 -4.83
N GLU A 127 -13.42 -0.91 -5.09
CA GLU A 127 -14.76 -1.13 -4.53
C GLU A 127 -14.75 -2.34 -3.61
N VAL A 128 -15.52 -2.28 -2.54
CA VAL A 128 -15.68 -3.40 -1.60
C VAL A 128 -16.41 -4.54 -2.31
N GLU A 129 -15.78 -5.71 -2.33
CA GLU A 129 -16.33 -6.91 -2.97
C GLU A 129 -16.83 -7.93 -1.95
N GLY A 130 -16.34 -7.89 -0.73
CA GLY A 130 -16.75 -8.84 0.28
C GLY A 130 -16.00 -8.68 1.59
N LEU A 131 -16.44 -9.43 2.59
CA LEU A 131 -15.83 -9.48 3.92
C LEU A 131 -15.10 -10.81 4.09
N LYS A 132 -13.84 -10.74 4.48
CA LYS A 132 -13.01 -11.90 4.84
C LYS A 132 -12.98 -12.02 6.36
N LYS A 133 -13.78 -12.91 6.89
CA LYS A 133 -13.87 -13.14 8.34
C LYS A 133 -12.61 -13.82 8.86
N LYS A 134 -12.08 -13.31 9.98
CA LYS A 134 -10.91 -13.88 10.67
C LYS A 134 -9.68 -14.01 9.78
N TYR A 135 -9.53 -13.11 8.83
CA TYR A 135 -8.44 -13.15 7.85
C TYR A 135 -7.11 -12.65 8.41
N GLY A 136 -7.13 -11.64 9.27
CA GLY A 136 -5.92 -11.00 9.78
C GLY A 136 -5.11 -11.92 10.69
N PRO A 137 -3.82 -11.64 10.86
CA PRO A 137 -2.95 -12.39 11.78
C PRO A 137 -3.47 -12.40 13.22
N ASP A 138 -4.18 -11.35 13.63
CA ASP A 138 -4.81 -11.21 14.94
C ASP A 138 -6.24 -11.78 15.00
N GLY A 139 -6.71 -12.42 13.91
CA GLY A 139 -8.08 -12.92 13.79
C GLY A 139 -9.10 -11.87 13.39
N SER A 140 -8.67 -10.66 13.03
CA SER A 140 -9.59 -9.59 12.62
C SER A 140 -10.16 -9.80 11.22
N ASP A 141 -11.31 -9.16 10.96
CA ASP A 141 -11.95 -9.17 9.66
C ASP A 141 -11.32 -8.14 8.73
N TYR A 142 -11.26 -8.48 7.45
CA TYR A 142 -10.78 -7.61 6.39
C TYR A 142 -11.83 -7.50 5.30
N TYR A 143 -11.88 -6.34 4.64
CA TYR A 143 -12.60 -6.22 3.37
C TYR A 143 -11.69 -6.57 2.21
N GLN A 144 -12.22 -7.31 1.26
CA GLN A 144 -11.63 -7.47 -0.07
C GLN A 144 -12.14 -6.34 -0.95
N LEU A 145 -11.23 -5.63 -1.59
CA LEU A 145 -11.57 -4.57 -2.54
C LEU A 145 -10.93 -4.87 -3.89
N GLY A 146 -11.57 -4.41 -4.96
CA GLY A 146 -11.06 -4.60 -6.30
C GLY A 146 -11.41 -3.45 -7.23
N LYS A 147 -10.59 -3.28 -8.26
CA LYS A 147 -10.78 -2.30 -9.33
C LYS A 147 -10.53 -2.99 -10.66
N ILE A 148 -11.46 -2.82 -11.58
CA ILE A 148 -11.36 -3.37 -12.94
C ILE A 148 -10.91 -2.25 -13.87
N TYR A 149 -9.88 -2.51 -14.64
CA TYR A 149 -9.34 -1.59 -15.64
C TYR A 149 -9.84 -1.94 -17.03
#